data_8a5303daa6beec2356c537f2d02ac727
#
_entry.id   8a5303daa6beec2356c537f2d02ac727
#
_cell.length_a   1.000
_cell.length_b   1.000
_cell.length_c   1.000
_cell.angle_alpha   90.00
_cell.angle_beta   90.00
_cell.angle_gamma   90.00
#
_symmetry.space_group_name_H-M   'P 1'
#
loop_
_entity.id
_entity.type
_entity.pdbx_description
1 polymer ?
#
loop_
_entity_poly.entity_id
_entity_poly.type
_entity_poly.pdbx_seq_one_letter_code
_entity_poly.pdbx_strand_id
1 'polypeptide(L)'
;MGALGAGAQMGAAGPAVGSMAAPAAAFGSQLSLIEDEMMGAVKAMPAEKYDFAPSTAIFVPAQKTEFATVRTFAQQATHVAQANYFFAMTLSGLKPDVDVRAIEKLTKKEDIVAALAGSFAFAHKAIETLTPGNSFEVIKSPEPGFQTRATLASFCVSHGFDHYGQMVEYLRMNGIVPPASAK
;
A
#
# COMPACT_ATOMS: atom_id res chain seq x y z
N MET A 1 30.78 -31.86 18.51
CA MET A 1 29.65 -31.39 19.31
C MET A 1 29.66 -29.89 19.28
N GLY A 2 28.79 -29.28 18.47
CA GLY A 2 28.61 -27.82 18.37
C GLY A 2 27.12 -27.55 18.42
N ALA A 3 26.65 -27.00 19.55
CA ALA A 3 25.26 -26.62 19.74
C ALA A 3 24.97 -25.34 18.96
N LEU A 4 24.12 -25.45 17.94
CA LEU A 4 23.50 -24.30 17.28
C LEU A 4 22.42 -23.73 18.22
N GLY A 5 22.74 -22.61 18.86
CA GLY A 5 21.77 -21.83 19.61
C GLY A 5 20.76 -21.21 18.65
N ALA A 6 19.52 -21.70 18.64
CA ALA A 6 18.38 -21.04 18.05
C ALA A 6 18.09 -19.78 18.88
N GLY A 7 18.51 -18.62 18.39
CA GLY A 7 18.10 -17.33 18.92
C GLY A 7 16.61 -17.15 18.65
N ALA A 8 15.77 -17.38 19.67
CA ALA A 8 14.38 -16.98 19.63
C ALA A 8 14.34 -15.45 19.56
N GLN A 9 13.93 -14.92 18.43
CA GLN A 9 13.57 -13.52 18.26
C GLN A 9 12.34 -13.29 19.14
N MET A 10 12.55 -12.79 20.37
CA MET A 10 11.45 -12.34 21.22
C MET A 10 10.83 -11.12 20.53
N GLY A 11 9.70 -11.30 19.90
CA GLY A 11 8.89 -10.21 19.37
C GLY A 11 8.67 -9.20 20.50
N ALA A 12 8.97 -7.94 20.27
CA ALA A 12 8.71 -6.88 21.23
C ALA A 12 7.22 -6.94 21.61
N ALA A 13 6.91 -7.07 22.89
CA ALA A 13 5.53 -7.04 23.35
C ALA A 13 4.90 -5.72 22.90
N GLY A 14 3.69 -5.80 22.32
CA GLY A 14 2.94 -4.61 21.92
C GLY A 14 2.70 -3.67 23.10
N PRO A 15 2.25 -2.42 22.84
CA PRO A 15 2.00 -1.46 23.91
C PRO A 15 0.96 -2.01 24.92
N ALA A 16 1.17 -1.72 26.18
CA ALA A 16 0.27 -2.19 27.25
C ALA A 16 -1.14 -1.61 27.08
N VAL A 17 -2.16 -2.40 27.39
CA VAL A 17 -3.57 -1.94 27.36
C VAL A 17 -3.73 -0.75 28.29
N GLY A 18 -4.35 0.34 27.79
CA GLY A 18 -4.53 1.60 28.52
C GLY A 18 -3.36 2.57 28.41
N SER A 19 -2.22 2.19 27.81
CA SER A 19 -1.15 3.13 27.52
C SER A 19 -1.42 3.94 26.24
N MET A 20 -0.74 5.10 26.15
CA MET A 20 -0.78 5.93 24.94
C MET A 20 0.30 5.46 23.95
N ALA A 21 -0.10 5.17 22.72
CA ALA A 21 0.85 4.92 21.64
C ALA A 21 1.23 6.25 20.95
N ALA A 22 2.49 6.36 20.54
CA ALA A 22 2.91 7.48 19.69
C ALA A 22 2.18 7.41 18.32
N PRO A 23 1.72 8.55 17.76
CA PRO A 23 1.06 8.57 16.45
C PRO A 23 1.86 7.87 15.35
N ALA A 24 3.17 8.14 15.28
CA ALA A 24 4.07 7.48 14.33
C ALA A 24 4.06 5.95 14.45
N ALA A 25 4.07 5.41 15.67
CA ALA A 25 4.02 3.97 15.90
C ALA A 25 2.65 3.38 15.50
N ALA A 26 1.55 4.07 15.83
CA ALA A 26 0.21 3.59 15.53
C ALA A 26 -0.05 3.52 14.02
N PHE A 27 0.24 4.60 13.28
CA PHE A 27 0.07 4.61 11.82
C PHE A 27 1.12 3.78 11.10
N GLY A 28 2.37 3.75 11.60
CA GLY A 28 3.45 2.94 11.05
C GLY A 28 3.12 1.45 11.07
N SER A 29 2.54 0.94 12.15
CA SER A 29 2.10 -0.46 12.24
C SER A 29 1.03 -0.81 11.21
N GLN A 30 0.06 0.09 10.98
CA GLN A 30 -0.97 -0.12 9.97
C GLN A 30 -0.39 -0.04 8.55
N LEU A 31 0.56 0.89 8.32
CA LEU A 31 1.23 0.99 7.02
C LEU A 31 2.06 -0.27 6.73
N SER A 32 2.77 -0.82 7.72
CA SER A 32 3.52 -2.07 7.55
C SER A 32 2.61 -3.23 7.17
N LEU A 33 1.43 -3.34 7.78
CA LEU A 33 0.48 -4.40 7.45
C LEU A 33 0.05 -4.34 5.99
N ILE A 34 -0.38 -3.18 5.51
CA ILE A 34 -0.80 -3.04 4.10
C ILE A 34 0.39 -3.15 3.14
N GLU A 35 1.59 -2.71 3.52
CA GLU A 35 2.80 -2.92 2.74
C GLU A 35 3.07 -4.41 2.51
N ASP A 36 3.07 -5.21 3.57
CA ASP A 36 3.32 -6.66 3.49
C ASP A 36 2.31 -7.35 2.57
N GLU A 37 1.02 -7.03 2.73
CA GLU A 37 -0.05 -7.61 1.92
C GLU A 37 0.02 -7.17 0.45
N MET A 38 0.22 -5.89 0.20
CA MET A 38 0.33 -5.32 -1.14
C MET A 38 1.57 -5.82 -1.87
N MET A 39 2.73 -5.82 -1.19
CA MET A 39 3.98 -6.36 -1.76
C MET A 39 3.88 -7.86 -2.01
N GLY A 40 3.15 -8.59 -1.18
CA GLY A 40 2.81 -9.99 -1.44
C GLY A 40 2.00 -10.15 -2.73
N ALA A 41 0.95 -9.35 -2.91
CA ALA A 41 0.07 -9.40 -4.08
C ALA A 41 0.83 -9.09 -5.39
N VAL A 42 1.61 -8.01 -5.43
CA VAL A 42 2.36 -7.63 -6.65
C VAL A 42 3.45 -8.65 -7.01
N LYS A 43 4.07 -9.28 -6.03
CA LYS A 43 5.05 -10.36 -6.28
C LYS A 43 4.39 -11.64 -6.80
N ALA A 44 3.19 -11.96 -6.32
CA ALA A 44 2.46 -13.17 -6.69
C ALA A 44 1.93 -13.15 -8.13
N MET A 45 1.53 -11.99 -8.66
CA MET A 45 1.05 -11.89 -10.04
C MET A 45 2.19 -12.15 -11.02
N PRO A 46 2.06 -13.12 -11.98
CA PRO A 46 3.05 -13.32 -13.03
C PRO A 46 3.19 -12.08 -13.93
N ALA A 47 4.40 -11.86 -14.46
CA ALA A 47 4.70 -10.66 -15.26
C ALA A 47 3.80 -10.52 -16.50
N GLU A 48 3.53 -11.62 -17.18
CA GLU A 48 2.66 -11.69 -18.36
C GLU A 48 1.18 -11.38 -18.08
N LYS A 49 0.81 -11.26 -16.78
CA LYS A 49 -0.55 -10.95 -16.34
C LYS A 49 -0.68 -9.54 -15.73
N TYR A 50 0.36 -8.74 -15.82
CA TYR A 50 0.31 -7.37 -15.28
C TYR A 50 -0.66 -6.46 -16.02
N ASP A 51 -0.95 -6.75 -17.30
CA ASP A 51 -1.95 -6.03 -18.10
C ASP A 51 -3.39 -6.56 -17.90
N PHE A 52 -3.59 -7.52 -16.99
CA PHE A 52 -4.92 -8.04 -16.70
C PHE A 52 -5.81 -6.95 -16.11
N ALA A 53 -7.02 -6.86 -16.62
CA ALA A 53 -8.15 -6.12 -16.06
C ALA A 53 -9.43 -6.95 -16.20
N PRO A 54 -10.41 -6.80 -15.27
CA PRO A 54 -11.73 -7.39 -15.44
C PRO A 54 -12.40 -6.96 -16.75
N SER A 55 -13.17 -7.84 -17.35
CA SER A 55 -13.96 -7.55 -18.56
C SER A 55 -15.33 -8.20 -18.47
N THR A 56 -16.23 -7.84 -19.40
CA THR A 56 -17.57 -8.42 -19.49
C THR A 56 -17.56 -9.94 -19.71
N ALA A 57 -16.44 -10.52 -20.15
CA ALA A 57 -16.31 -11.95 -20.41
C ALA A 57 -16.44 -12.83 -19.16
N ILE A 58 -16.28 -12.26 -17.95
CA ILE A 58 -16.44 -13.00 -16.69
C ILE A 58 -17.90 -13.16 -16.25
N PHE A 59 -18.84 -12.50 -16.92
CA PHE A 59 -20.26 -12.55 -16.58
C PHE A 59 -21.04 -13.44 -17.53
N VAL A 60 -22.23 -13.86 -17.08
CA VAL A 60 -23.16 -14.60 -17.95
C VAL A 60 -23.63 -13.73 -19.11
N PRO A 61 -23.91 -14.29 -20.31
CA PRO A 61 -24.15 -13.50 -21.52
C PRO A 61 -25.27 -12.46 -21.43
N ALA A 62 -26.27 -12.68 -20.58
CA ALA A 62 -27.41 -11.75 -20.42
C ALA A 62 -27.10 -10.56 -19.50
N GLN A 63 -25.98 -10.58 -18.77
CA GLN A 63 -25.62 -9.52 -17.83
C GLN A 63 -24.91 -8.38 -18.55
N LYS A 64 -25.49 -7.18 -18.43
CA LYS A 64 -24.86 -5.95 -18.94
C LYS A 64 -23.98 -5.37 -17.84
N THR A 65 -22.70 -5.22 -18.13
CA THR A 65 -21.70 -4.65 -17.22
C THR A 65 -20.81 -3.68 -17.99
N GLU A 66 -20.29 -2.68 -17.29
CA GLU A 66 -19.40 -1.69 -17.87
C GLU A 66 -18.08 -1.68 -17.08
N PHE A 67 -16.98 -1.87 -17.80
CA PHE A 67 -15.63 -1.87 -17.26
C PHE A 67 -14.74 -0.80 -17.91
N ALA A 68 -15.34 0.19 -18.58
CA ALA A 68 -14.55 1.31 -19.07
C ALA A 68 -13.81 1.98 -17.92
N THR A 69 -12.57 2.34 -18.16
CA THR A 69 -11.70 3.01 -17.17
C THR A 69 -11.22 2.15 -15.98
N VAL A 70 -11.54 0.87 -15.93
CA VAL A 70 -10.96 -0.04 -14.90
C VAL A 70 -9.45 -0.14 -15.11
N ARG A 71 -8.70 0.06 -14.03
CA ARG A 71 -7.24 -0.07 -14.06
C ARG A 71 -6.82 -1.52 -14.26
N THR A 72 -5.75 -1.73 -15.03
CA THR A 72 -5.04 -3.02 -15.05
C THR A 72 -4.34 -3.27 -13.71
N PHE A 73 -3.87 -4.49 -13.48
CA PHE A 73 -3.10 -4.84 -12.27
C PHE A 73 -1.86 -3.95 -12.13
N ALA A 74 -1.11 -3.74 -13.23
CA ALA A 74 0.02 -2.81 -13.26
C ALA A 74 -0.38 -1.39 -12.87
N GLN A 75 -1.50 -0.89 -13.42
CA GLN A 75 -2.00 0.45 -13.12
C GLN A 75 -2.51 0.60 -11.68
N GLN A 76 -3.03 -0.46 -11.07
CA GLN A 76 -3.34 -0.45 -9.63
C GLN A 76 -2.06 -0.23 -8.81
N ALA A 77 -1.01 -1.02 -9.08
CA ALA A 77 0.24 -0.94 -8.33
C ALA A 77 0.96 0.41 -8.51
N THR A 78 1.05 0.91 -9.75
CA THR A 78 1.69 2.22 -10.04
C THR A 78 0.89 3.38 -9.44
N HIS A 79 -0.43 3.31 -9.44
CA HIS A 79 -1.29 4.31 -8.82
C HIS A 79 -1.08 4.37 -7.30
N VAL A 80 -1.04 3.23 -6.62
CA VAL A 80 -0.75 3.19 -5.18
C VAL A 80 0.64 3.76 -4.88
N ALA A 81 1.64 3.41 -5.70
CA ALA A 81 2.99 3.95 -5.53
C ALA A 81 3.02 5.48 -5.64
N GLN A 82 2.36 6.06 -6.65
CA GLN A 82 2.26 7.52 -6.79
C GLN A 82 1.49 8.16 -5.63
N ALA A 83 0.37 7.57 -5.23
CA ALA A 83 -0.47 8.07 -4.14
C ALA A 83 0.29 8.08 -2.81
N ASN A 84 1.05 7.02 -2.50
CA ASN A 84 1.89 6.96 -1.30
C ASN A 84 2.89 8.13 -1.25
N TYR A 85 3.61 8.39 -2.35
CA TYR A 85 4.50 9.55 -2.43
C TYR A 85 3.75 10.86 -2.22
N PHE A 86 2.60 11.01 -2.86
CA PHE A 86 1.82 12.23 -2.83
C PHE A 86 1.29 12.54 -1.42
N PHE A 87 0.72 11.55 -0.75
CA PHE A 87 0.23 11.68 0.63
C PHE A 87 1.38 11.94 1.60
N ALA A 88 2.49 11.21 1.45
CA ALA A 88 3.66 11.36 2.28
C ALA A 88 4.32 12.75 2.15
N MET A 89 4.45 13.28 0.94
CA MET A 89 4.91 14.66 0.71
C MET A 89 4.00 15.67 1.39
N THR A 90 2.68 15.51 1.22
CA THR A 90 1.69 16.43 1.78
C THR A 90 1.69 16.39 3.31
N LEU A 91 1.77 15.20 3.88
CA LEU A 91 1.77 14.97 5.32
C LEU A 91 3.02 15.56 6.01
N SER A 92 4.20 15.38 5.42
CA SER A 92 5.48 15.63 6.08
C SER A 92 6.23 16.86 5.55
N GLY A 93 5.97 17.26 4.30
CA GLY A 93 6.77 18.25 3.59
C GLY A 93 8.09 17.70 3.05
N LEU A 94 8.39 16.42 3.23
CA LEU A 94 9.56 15.76 2.66
C LEU A 94 9.46 15.74 1.13
N LYS A 95 10.61 15.68 0.46
CA LYS A 95 10.69 15.57 -1.00
C LYS A 95 11.32 14.24 -1.37
N PRO A 96 10.70 13.43 -2.25
CA PRO A 96 11.31 12.24 -2.77
C PRO A 96 12.45 12.59 -3.75
N ASP A 97 13.37 11.66 -3.92
CA ASP A 97 14.49 11.73 -4.86
C ASP A 97 14.16 11.06 -6.22
N VAL A 98 12.89 10.75 -6.47
CA VAL A 98 12.41 10.10 -7.68
C VAL A 98 11.39 10.99 -8.41
N ASP A 99 11.28 10.82 -9.74
CA ASP A 99 10.19 11.41 -10.52
C ASP A 99 8.90 10.59 -10.31
N VAL A 100 8.07 11.05 -9.37
CA VAL A 100 6.80 10.39 -9.02
C VAL A 100 5.87 10.28 -10.23
N ARG A 101 5.91 11.24 -11.17
CA ARG A 101 5.04 11.22 -12.36
C ARG A 101 5.47 10.16 -13.37
N ALA A 102 6.74 9.81 -13.39
CA ALA A 102 7.23 8.76 -14.29
C ALA A 102 6.74 7.35 -13.89
N ILE A 103 6.31 7.15 -12.63
CA ILE A 103 5.89 5.84 -12.13
C ILE A 103 4.69 5.28 -12.91
N GLU A 104 3.74 6.11 -13.34
CA GLU A 104 2.57 5.67 -14.13
C GLU A 104 2.94 5.05 -15.48
N LYS A 105 4.14 5.33 -15.99
CA LYS A 105 4.64 4.85 -17.28
C LYS A 105 5.40 3.53 -17.19
N LEU A 106 5.60 3.01 -15.99
CA LEU A 106 6.27 1.74 -15.77
C LEU A 106 5.42 0.59 -16.28
N THR A 107 6.03 -0.32 -17.03
CA THR A 107 5.37 -1.49 -17.63
C THR A 107 6.00 -2.81 -17.19
N LYS A 108 7.26 -2.80 -16.76
CA LYS A 108 7.93 -4.01 -16.32
C LYS A 108 7.60 -4.29 -14.86
N LYS A 109 7.28 -5.55 -14.55
CA LYS A 109 6.96 -6.00 -13.19
C LYS A 109 8.01 -5.57 -12.17
N GLU A 110 9.28 -5.79 -12.48
CA GLU A 110 10.40 -5.51 -11.57
C GLU A 110 10.48 -4.03 -11.20
N ASP A 111 10.30 -3.15 -12.20
CA ASP A 111 10.34 -1.70 -12.01
C ASP A 111 9.12 -1.23 -11.18
N ILE A 112 7.94 -1.79 -11.44
CA ILE A 112 6.70 -1.50 -10.69
C ILE A 112 6.83 -1.95 -9.24
N VAL A 113 7.32 -3.16 -8.99
CA VAL A 113 7.55 -3.69 -7.64
C VAL A 113 8.56 -2.83 -6.88
N ALA A 114 9.66 -2.41 -7.55
CA ALA A 114 10.66 -1.55 -6.95
C ALA A 114 10.09 -0.14 -6.62
N ALA A 115 9.31 0.44 -7.53
CA ALA A 115 8.68 1.74 -7.33
C ALA A 115 7.67 1.71 -6.16
N LEU A 116 6.87 0.64 -6.06
CA LEU A 116 5.92 0.45 -4.98
C LEU A 116 6.64 0.30 -3.62
N ALA A 117 7.68 -0.53 -3.54
CA ALA A 117 8.49 -0.68 -2.33
C ALA A 117 9.14 0.66 -1.91
N GLY A 118 9.71 1.41 -2.86
CA GLY A 118 10.26 2.73 -2.61
C GLY A 118 9.23 3.73 -2.08
N SER A 119 7.99 3.65 -2.58
CA SER A 119 6.90 4.51 -2.12
C SER A 119 6.47 4.21 -0.68
N PHE A 120 6.41 2.94 -0.28
CA PHE A 120 6.17 2.55 1.11
C PHE A 120 7.29 3.01 2.04
N ALA A 121 8.55 2.81 1.64
CA ALA A 121 9.69 3.30 2.42
C ALA A 121 9.65 4.82 2.62
N PHE A 122 9.22 5.58 1.62
CA PHE A 122 9.05 7.02 1.73
C PHE A 122 7.85 7.39 2.62
N ALA A 123 6.74 6.66 2.53
CA ALA A 123 5.57 6.85 3.39
C ALA A 123 5.90 6.57 4.87
N HIS A 124 6.70 5.55 5.18
CA HIS A 124 7.20 5.30 6.53
C HIS A 124 8.00 6.49 7.07
N LYS A 125 8.95 7.02 6.31
CA LYS A 125 9.72 8.22 6.71
C LYS A 125 8.81 9.41 6.98
N ALA A 126 7.76 9.59 6.20
CA ALA A 126 6.79 10.67 6.41
C ALA A 126 5.98 10.45 7.70
N ILE A 127 5.50 9.22 7.97
CA ILE A 127 4.76 8.88 9.19
C ILE A 127 5.62 9.04 10.44
N GLU A 128 6.93 8.77 10.37
CA GLU A 128 7.86 9.00 11.48
C GLU A 128 7.92 10.47 11.93
N THR A 129 7.51 11.42 11.09
CA THR A 129 7.43 12.84 11.47
C THR A 129 6.23 13.19 12.36
N LEU A 130 5.30 12.26 12.56
CA LEU A 130 4.11 12.47 13.39
C LEU A 130 4.44 12.43 14.88
N THR A 131 3.96 13.43 15.58
CA THR A 131 4.10 13.57 17.04
C THR A 131 2.73 13.84 17.66
N PRO A 132 2.55 13.66 18.96
CA PRO A 132 1.31 14.09 19.63
C PRO A 132 0.97 15.57 19.42
N GLY A 133 1.99 16.42 19.27
CA GLY A 133 1.82 17.86 19.11
C GLY A 133 1.41 18.29 17.70
N ASN A 134 1.74 17.52 16.65
CA ASN A 134 1.47 17.92 15.27
C ASN A 134 0.44 17.05 14.53
N SER A 135 0.03 15.92 15.08
CA SER A 135 -0.80 14.94 14.37
C SER A 135 -2.14 15.50 13.93
N PHE A 136 -2.75 16.37 14.71
CA PHE A 136 -4.01 17.02 14.39
C PHE A 136 -3.85 18.47 13.88
N GLU A 137 -2.64 18.88 13.55
CA GLU A 137 -2.40 20.13 12.84
C GLU A 137 -3.10 20.07 11.48
N VAL A 138 -3.88 21.14 11.17
CA VAL A 138 -4.53 21.30 9.87
C VAL A 138 -3.48 21.65 8.83
N ILE A 139 -3.45 20.90 7.75
CA ILE A 139 -2.54 21.08 6.62
C ILE A 139 -3.32 21.34 5.33
N LYS A 140 -2.66 21.92 4.33
CA LYS A 140 -3.23 22.06 2.99
C LYS A 140 -3.21 20.70 2.31
N SER A 141 -4.30 19.94 2.43
CA SER A 141 -4.48 18.66 1.75
C SER A 141 -5.38 18.85 0.52
N PRO A 142 -5.06 18.19 -0.61
CA PRO A 142 -5.94 18.14 -1.78
C PRO A 142 -7.13 17.19 -1.57
N GLU A 143 -7.05 16.30 -0.57
CA GLU A 143 -8.06 15.28 -0.31
C GLU A 143 -9.13 15.82 0.64
N PRO A 144 -10.38 16.02 0.17
CA PRO A 144 -11.47 16.46 1.02
C PRO A 144 -11.70 15.52 2.20
N GLY A 145 -11.84 16.07 3.41
CA GLY A 145 -12.04 15.30 4.64
C GLY A 145 -10.74 14.79 5.31
N PHE A 146 -9.60 14.87 4.65
CA PHE A 146 -8.30 14.43 5.20
C PHE A 146 -7.35 15.62 5.36
N GLN A 147 -7.75 16.57 6.19
CA GLN A 147 -7.09 17.88 6.32
C GLN A 147 -6.18 18.02 7.54
N THR A 148 -5.91 16.93 8.26
CA THR A 148 -4.88 16.91 9.29
C THR A 148 -3.81 15.88 8.92
N ARG A 149 -2.62 15.99 9.52
CA ARG A 149 -1.55 15.01 9.30
C ARG A 149 -2.01 13.59 9.63
N ALA A 150 -2.70 13.40 10.75
CA ALA A 150 -3.20 12.10 11.17
C ALA A 150 -4.28 11.55 10.24
N THR A 151 -5.25 12.39 9.80
CA THR A 151 -6.29 11.92 8.87
C THR A 151 -5.71 11.57 7.52
N LEU A 152 -4.70 12.29 7.03
CA LEU A 152 -4.03 11.96 5.77
C LEU A 152 -3.18 10.68 5.90
N ALA A 153 -2.53 10.44 7.04
CA ALA A 153 -1.85 9.18 7.32
C ALA A 153 -2.84 7.99 7.34
N SER A 154 -4.01 8.16 7.97
CA SER A 154 -5.09 7.18 7.93
C SER A 154 -5.57 6.92 6.50
N PHE A 155 -5.71 7.97 5.69
CA PHE A 155 -6.13 7.82 4.30
C PHE A 155 -5.09 7.08 3.45
N CYS A 156 -3.81 7.33 3.64
CA CYS A 156 -2.74 6.58 2.98
C CYS A 156 -2.90 5.06 3.21
N VAL A 157 -3.18 4.64 4.44
CA VAL A 157 -3.41 3.24 4.79
C VAL A 157 -4.70 2.71 4.16
N SER A 158 -5.83 3.41 4.32
CA SER A 158 -7.13 2.95 3.81
C SER A 158 -7.18 2.91 2.29
N HIS A 159 -6.54 3.85 1.60
CA HIS A 159 -6.36 3.84 0.15
C HIS A 159 -5.56 2.61 -0.32
N GLY A 160 -4.52 2.25 0.43
CA GLY A 160 -3.78 1.00 0.18
C GLY A 160 -4.69 -0.22 0.27
N PHE A 161 -5.52 -0.34 1.31
CA PHE A 161 -6.46 -1.47 1.46
C PHE A 161 -7.55 -1.50 0.40
N ASP A 162 -8.06 -0.34 -0.05
CA ASP A 162 -9.04 -0.29 -1.15
C ASP A 162 -8.47 -0.91 -2.43
N HIS A 163 -7.26 -0.49 -2.82
CA HIS A 163 -6.59 -1.04 -4.00
C HIS A 163 -6.13 -2.48 -3.82
N TYR A 164 -5.68 -2.86 -2.62
CA TYR A 164 -5.32 -4.23 -2.30
C TYR A 164 -6.51 -5.18 -2.48
N GLY A 165 -7.70 -4.80 -2.00
CA GLY A 165 -8.91 -5.59 -2.21
C GLY A 165 -9.20 -5.86 -3.70
N GLN A 166 -9.07 -4.84 -4.55
CA GLN A 166 -9.22 -4.98 -6.00
C GLN A 166 -8.15 -5.93 -6.58
N MET A 167 -6.90 -5.78 -6.17
CA MET A 167 -5.80 -6.63 -6.66
C MET A 167 -5.92 -8.09 -6.20
N VAL A 168 -6.48 -8.33 -5.00
CA VAL A 168 -6.83 -9.67 -4.52
C VAL A 168 -7.82 -10.36 -5.45
N GLU A 169 -8.87 -9.63 -5.88
CA GLU A 169 -9.82 -10.18 -6.84
C GLU A 169 -9.16 -10.47 -8.20
N TYR A 170 -8.27 -9.60 -8.67
CA TYR A 170 -7.53 -9.85 -9.92
C TYR A 170 -6.64 -11.10 -9.83
N LEU A 171 -5.98 -11.34 -8.69
CA LEU A 171 -5.25 -12.58 -8.45
C LEU A 171 -6.17 -13.79 -8.56
N ARG A 172 -7.32 -13.77 -7.86
CA ARG A 172 -8.30 -14.87 -7.85
C ARG A 172 -8.88 -15.15 -9.24
N MET A 173 -9.19 -14.10 -10.01
CA MET A 173 -9.63 -14.22 -11.40
C MET A 173 -8.58 -14.89 -12.31
N ASN A 174 -7.31 -14.84 -11.91
CA ASN A 174 -6.20 -15.51 -12.59
C ASN A 174 -5.81 -16.85 -11.95
N GLY A 175 -6.62 -17.40 -11.04
CA GLY A 175 -6.38 -18.68 -10.38
C GLY A 175 -5.26 -18.64 -9.33
N ILE A 176 -4.89 -17.44 -8.84
CA ILE A 176 -3.81 -17.25 -7.88
C ILE A 176 -4.42 -16.99 -6.50
N VAL A 177 -4.03 -17.81 -5.50
CA VAL A 177 -4.38 -17.56 -4.11
C VAL A 177 -3.55 -16.38 -3.60
N PRO A 178 -4.16 -15.29 -3.09
CA PRO A 178 -3.41 -14.19 -2.52
C PRO A 178 -2.53 -14.66 -1.36
N PRO A 179 -1.26 -14.20 -1.24
CA PRO A 179 -0.34 -14.68 -0.20
C PRO A 179 -0.88 -14.54 1.23
N ALA A 180 -1.58 -13.45 1.55
CA ALA A 180 -2.20 -13.28 2.85
C ALA A 180 -3.34 -14.29 3.15
N SER A 181 -3.88 -14.96 2.12
CA SER A 181 -4.89 -16.02 2.25
C SER A 181 -4.30 -17.44 2.14
N ALA A 182 -3.02 -17.56 1.78
CA ALA A 182 -2.34 -18.85 1.72
C ALA A 182 -2.02 -19.32 3.14
N LYS A 183 -2.43 -20.58 3.46
CA LYS A 183 -2.15 -21.23 4.76
C LYS A 183 -0.87 -22.01 4.67
#